data_e6fcef5b146a0aa2387d150338105545
#
_entry.id   e6fcef5b146a0aa2387d150338105545
#
_cell.length_a   1.000
_cell.length_b   1.000
_cell.length_c   1.000
_cell.angle_alpha   90.00
_cell.angle_beta   90.00
_cell.angle_gamma   90.00
#
_symmetry.space_group_name_H-M   'P 1'
#
loop_
_entity.id
_entity.type
_entity.pdbx_description
1 polymer ?
#
loop_
_entity_poly.entity_id
_entity_poly.type
_entity_poly.pdbx_seq_one_letter_code
_entity_poly.pdbx_strand_id
1 'polypeptide(L)'
;MILSRRNFIFTAGCVAGGALAKPATGSAGVAEAPTLTLTGADYVRLMAIATGDVRPEKVRLTWVRGDRNEMLRRATDAPNVDGGESSMAQHVMRLDRGDRSLVAIPIFPLRNFTARDLYMRKGASLNGGSLDGRCIGIYSWGASGAVWYRHFLRYLGHDTTKITWIVGGTDGPVAVVMPDPPLPNVSAAPQGSSLSDLLLADKIDAVYSPLPPQKFDAGRGPIVRVFPDFRTVEQKYYAETRCFPPQHVILLRRQSWDRDPSVARRLVDAFDKAETAFEAGQRYFPYNSPWQIETVEEALRVMGADCYAHGLEKNRHVVDTFCQGAFQDGLTKRALRTDDFFADFLKAL
;
A
#
# COMPACT_ATOMS: atom_id res chain seq x y z
N MET A 1 13.38 21.06 -40.15
CA MET A 1 13.89 19.89 -40.87
C MET A 1 12.84 18.81 -40.79
N ILE A 2 12.08 18.61 -41.88
CA ILE A 2 10.83 17.84 -41.95
C ILE A 2 11.22 16.41 -42.32
N LEU A 3 10.87 15.41 -41.51
CA LEU A 3 11.04 14.02 -41.85
C LEU A 3 9.72 13.41 -42.33
N SER A 4 9.80 12.98 -43.57
CA SER A 4 8.80 12.43 -44.47
C SER A 4 8.23 11.07 -44.03
N ARG A 5 6.90 10.94 -44.21
CA ARG A 5 6.17 9.67 -44.20
C ARG A 5 6.61 8.78 -45.34
N ARG A 6 6.93 7.51 -45.08
CA ARG A 6 7.09 6.48 -46.09
C ARG A 6 5.89 5.56 -46.11
N ASN A 7 5.21 5.59 -47.25
CA ASN A 7 4.14 4.67 -47.65
C ASN A 7 4.72 3.26 -47.90
N PHE A 8 4.07 2.24 -47.38
CA PHE A 8 4.26 0.87 -47.86
C PHE A 8 3.14 0.49 -48.80
N ILE A 9 3.54 0.18 -50.03
CA ILE A 9 2.68 -0.31 -51.13
C ILE A 9 2.58 -1.83 -51.00
N PHE A 10 1.34 -2.34 -50.93
CA PHE A 10 1.06 -3.77 -51.08
C PHE A 10 1.03 -4.16 -52.55
N THR A 11 1.87 -5.11 -52.96
CA THR A 11 1.76 -5.79 -54.25
C THR A 11 1.00 -7.10 -54.04
N ALA A 12 -0.12 -7.23 -54.74
CA ALA A 12 -0.88 -8.46 -54.83
C ALA A 12 -0.28 -9.36 -55.89
N GLY A 13 0.03 -10.59 -55.55
CA GLY A 13 0.40 -11.65 -56.48
C GLY A 13 -0.59 -12.81 -56.38
N CYS A 14 -1.42 -13.01 -57.39
CA CYS A 14 -2.24 -14.20 -57.57
C CYS A 14 -1.42 -15.36 -58.15
N VAL A 15 -1.47 -16.53 -57.51
CA VAL A 15 -1.26 -17.80 -58.22
C VAL A 15 -2.26 -18.81 -57.66
N ALA A 16 -3.06 -19.38 -58.58
CA ALA A 16 -4.02 -20.45 -58.35
C ALA A 16 -3.35 -21.82 -58.42
N GLY A 17 -3.90 -22.78 -57.67
CA GLY A 17 -3.53 -24.18 -57.84
C GLY A 17 -3.95 -25.04 -56.64
N GLY A 18 -5.06 -25.76 -56.76
CA GLY A 18 -5.73 -26.48 -55.72
C GLY A 18 -5.09 -27.74 -55.19
N ALA A 19 -5.48 -28.08 -53.97
CA ALA A 19 -5.70 -29.45 -53.50
C ALA A 19 -6.62 -29.37 -52.28
N LEU A 20 -7.77 -29.99 -52.38
CA LEU A 20 -8.73 -30.15 -51.28
C LEU A 20 -8.17 -31.15 -50.24
N ALA A 21 -7.56 -30.64 -49.20
CA ALA A 21 -7.30 -31.41 -48.00
C ALA A 21 -8.49 -31.21 -47.04
N LYS A 22 -9.12 -32.33 -46.60
CA LYS A 22 -10.15 -32.33 -45.57
C LYS A 22 -9.66 -31.63 -44.29
N PRO A 23 -10.45 -30.73 -43.67
CA PRO A 23 -10.06 -30.18 -42.40
C PRO A 23 -10.06 -31.27 -41.33
N ALA A 24 -8.93 -31.52 -40.71
CA ALA A 24 -8.82 -32.25 -39.49
C ALA A 24 -9.53 -31.41 -38.41
N THR A 25 -10.75 -31.84 -38.01
CA THR A 25 -11.48 -31.32 -36.86
C THR A 25 -10.80 -31.80 -35.60
N GLY A 26 -9.82 -31.07 -35.16
CA GLY A 26 -9.16 -31.19 -33.85
C GLY A 26 -8.88 -29.79 -33.34
N SER A 27 -9.94 -29.01 -33.11
CA SER A 27 -9.85 -27.80 -32.30
C SER A 27 -9.65 -28.28 -30.85
N ALA A 28 -8.37 -28.46 -30.46
CA ALA A 28 -8.03 -28.37 -29.06
C ALA A 28 -8.49 -26.98 -28.62
N GLY A 29 -9.58 -26.91 -27.85
CA GLY A 29 -10.11 -25.66 -27.31
C GLY A 29 -8.98 -24.95 -26.57
N VAL A 30 -8.53 -23.84 -27.10
CA VAL A 30 -7.62 -22.94 -26.37
C VAL A 30 -8.41 -22.54 -25.14
N ALA A 31 -8.01 -23.06 -23.97
CA ALA A 31 -8.65 -22.70 -22.70
C ALA A 31 -8.68 -21.18 -22.61
N GLU A 32 -9.87 -20.62 -22.48
CA GLU A 32 -10.04 -19.17 -22.41
C GLU A 32 -9.25 -18.64 -21.21
N ALA A 33 -8.46 -17.57 -21.41
CA ALA A 33 -7.64 -16.99 -20.37
C ALA A 33 -8.54 -16.58 -19.18
N PRO A 34 -8.18 -16.93 -17.93
CA PRO A 34 -8.97 -16.57 -16.75
C PRO A 34 -9.16 -15.05 -16.69
N THR A 35 -10.38 -14.63 -16.40
CA THR A 35 -10.72 -13.21 -16.23
C THR A 35 -10.72 -12.88 -14.75
N LEU A 36 -10.03 -11.79 -14.38
CA LEU A 36 -9.99 -11.26 -13.03
C LEU A 36 -10.39 -9.77 -13.05
N THR A 37 -11.25 -9.39 -12.12
CA THR A 37 -11.57 -8.00 -11.81
C THR A 37 -11.02 -7.64 -10.44
N LEU A 38 -10.00 -6.78 -10.40
CA LEU A 38 -9.38 -6.31 -9.17
C LEU A 38 -9.62 -4.80 -9.01
N THR A 39 -9.70 -4.35 -7.75
CA THR A 39 -9.85 -2.93 -7.42
C THR A 39 -8.59 -2.39 -6.76
N GLY A 40 -8.30 -1.10 -6.96
CA GLY A 40 -7.20 -0.43 -6.28
C GLY A 40 -7.30 1.09 -6.39
N ALA A 41 -6.54 1.78 -5.55
CA ALA A 41 -6.48 3.22 -5.58
C ALA A 41 -5.75 3.73 -6.84
N ASP A 42 -5.91 5.02 -7.09
CA ASP A 42 -5.43 5.69 -8.30
C ASP A 42 -3.93 6.05 -8.16
N TYR A 43 -3.08 5.06 -8.28
CA TYR A 43 -1.62 5.24 -8.21
C TYR A 43 -1.01 5.41 -9.61
N VAL A 44 -0.29 6.51 -9.81
CA VAL A 44 0.44 6.77 -11.08
C VAL A 44 1.42 5.63 -11.41
N ARG A 45 2.04 5.02 -10.40
CA ARG A 45 2.96 3.87 -10.55
C ARG A 45 2.31 2.65 -11.19
N LEU A 46 1.02 2.45 -10.96
CA LEU A 46 0.26 1.32 -11.48
C LEU A 46 -0.56 1.67 -12.73
N MET A 47 -0.32 2.82 -13.33
CA MET A 47 -1.09 3.28 -14.51
C MET A 47 -0.97 2.30 -15.67
N ALA A 48 0.21 1.73 -15.92
CA ALA A 48 0.42 0.75 -16.99
C ALA A 48 -0.44 -0.53 -16.81
N ILE A 49 -0.75 -0.93 -15.57
CA ILE A 49 -1.74 -1.99 -15.30
C ILE A 49 -3.15 -1.48 -15.60
N ALA A 50 -3.48 -0.27 -15.18
CA ALA A 50 -4.82 0.30 -15.31
C ALA A 50 -5.20 0.56 -16.78
N THR A 51 -4.26 0.98 -17.62
CA THR A 51 -4.45 1.20 -19.05
C THR A 51 -4.34 -0.09 -19.88
N GLY A 52 -3.77 -1.16 -19.29
CA GLY A 52 -3.50 -2.41 -19.97
C GLY A 52 -2.25 -2.39 -20.89
N ASP A 53 -1.37 -1.39 -20.72
CA ASP A 53 -0.06 -1.36 -21.38
C ASP A 53 0.85 -2.47 -20.87
N VAL A 54 0.71 -2.83 -19.58
CA VAL A 54 1.28 -4.03 -18.99
C VAL A 54 0.16 -4.97 -18.59
N ARG A 55 0.24 -6.22 -19.02
CA ARG A 55 -0.77 -7.27 -18.73
C ARG A 55 -0.12 -8.51 -18.16
N PRO A 56 -0.76 -9.16 -17.18
CA PRO A 56 -0.30 -10.48 -16.74
C PRO A 56 -0.45 -11.51 -17.87
N GLU A 57 0.54 -12.39 -18.00
CA GLU A 57 0.56 -13.40 -19.06
C GLU A 57 -0.64 -14.34 -18.92
N LYS A 58 -1.36 -14.57 -20.03
CA LYS A 58 -2.53 -15.49 -20.08
C LYS A 58 -3.60 -15.19 -19.01
N VAL A 59 -3.77 -13.93 -18.60
CA VAL A 59 -4.82 -13.46 -17.70
C VAL A 59 -5.47 -12.23 -18.30
N ARG A 60 -6.78 -12.21 -18.36
CA ARG A 60 -7.55 -11.02 -18.71
C ARG A 60 -7.84 -10.24 -17.44
N LEU A 61 -7.00 -9.25 -17.13
CA LEU A 61 -7.15 -8.41 -15.94
C LEU A 61 -7.94 -7.15 -16.26
N THR A 62 -9.00 -6.90 -15.47
CA THR A 62 -9.67 -5.62 -15.37
C THR A 62 -9.26 -4.97 -14.05
N TRP A 63 -8.56 -3.82 -14.12
CA TRP A 63 -8.18 -3.04 -12.96
C TRP A 63 -9.14 -1.86 -12.79
N VAL A 64 -10.01 -1.93 -11.76
CA VAL A 64 -10.97 -0.88 -11.42
C VAL A 64 -10.31 0.04 -10.40
N ARG A 65 -10.09 1.29 -10.79
CA ARG A 65 -9.43 2.30 -9.97
C ARG A 65 -10.37 3.41 -9.54
N GLY A 66 -10.03 4.10 -8.45
CA GLY A 66 -10.83 5.21 -7.95
C GLY A 66 -10.42 5.67 -6.56
N ASP A 67 -11.36 6.27 -5.83
CA ASP A 67 -11.11 6.68 -4.44
C ASP A 67 -10.61 5.50 -3.61
N ARG A 68 -9.55 5.74 -2.84
CA ARG A 68 -8.89 4.69 -2.08
C ARG A 68 -9.83 3.97 -1.12
N ASN A 69 -10.62 4.71 -0.34
CA ASN A 69 -11.48 4.09 0.67
C ASN A 69 -12.59 3.27 0.03
N GLU A 70 -13.15 3.76 -1.08
CA GLU A 70 -14.13 3.02 -1.87
C GLU A 70 -13.52 1.74 -2.45
N MET A 71 -12.33 1.82 -3.06
CA MET A 71 -11.69 0.68 -3.71
C MET A 71 -11.29 -0.40 -2.69
N LEU A 72 -10.77 -0.02 -1.53
CA LEU A 72 -10.46 -0.96 -0.44
C LEU A 72 -11.71 -1.69 0.05
N ARG A 73 -12.82 -0.98 0.22
CA ARG A 73 -14.10 -1.60 0.61
C ARG A 73 -14.62 -2.54 -0.47
N ARG A 74 -14.57 -2.12 -1.74
CA ARG A 74 -15.01 -2.97 -2.86
C ARG A 74 -14.18 -4.25 -3.01
N ALA A 75 -12.89 -4.21 -2.76
CA ALA A 75 -12.00 -5.37 -2.81
C ALA A 75 -12.49 -6.53 -1.93
N THR A 76 -13.08 -6.22 -0.77
CA THR A 76 -13.56 -7.21 0.19
C THR A 76 -15.06 -7.48 0.10
N ASP A 77 -15.88 -6.47 -0.21
CA ASP A 77 -17.33 -6.53 -0.03
C ASP A 77 -18.11 -6.69 -1.34
N ALA A 78 -17.63 -6.13 -2.47
CA ALA A 78 -18.39 -6.14 -3.71
C ALA A 78 -18.40 -7.53 -4.37
N PRO A 79 -19.57 -8.12 -4.67
CA PRO A 79 -19.67 -9.49 -5.18
C PRO A 79 -19.13 -9.66 -6.60
N ASN A 80 -19.03 -8.58 -7.36
CA ASN A 80 -18.62 -8.57 -8.76
C ASN A 80 -17.12 -8.30 -8.97
N VAL A 81 -16.31 -8.38 -7.93
CA VAL A 81 -14.85 -8.29 -8.02
C VAL A 81 -14.19 -9.54 -7.44
N ASP A 82 -13.06 -9.92 -7.99
CA ASP A 82 -12.28 -11.07 -7.57
C ASP A 82 -11.34 -10.76 -6.39
N GLY A 83 -11.19 -9.49 -6.06
CA GLY A 83 -10.35 -8.99 -4.98
C GLY A 83 -9.80 -7.59 -5.27
N GLY A 84 -8.65 -7.28 -4.70
CA GLY A 84 -7.99 -6.01 -4.94
C GLY A 84 -7.10 -5.56 -3.80
N GLU A 85 -6.79 -4.27 -3.80
CA GLU A 85 -5.98 -3.64 -2.77
C GLU A 85 -6.70 -3.65 -1.42
N SER A 86 -5.98 -4.02 -0.36
CA SER A 86 -6.52 -4.06 1.00
C SER A 86 -5.43 -3.74 2.04
N SER A 87 -5.87 -3.35 3.24
CA SER A 87 -4.99 -3.08 4.37
C SER A 87 -4.31 -4.35 4.87
N MET A 88 -2.98 -4.33 5.05
CA MET A 88 -2.24 -5.43 5.65
C MET A 88 -2.71 -5.71 7.09
N ALA A 89 -3.03 -4.67 7.87
CA ALA A 89 -3.51 -4.83 9.25
C ALA A 89 -4.86 -5.54 9.29
N GLN A 90 -5.79 -5.19 8.40
CA GLN A 90 -7.07 -5.89 8.31
C GLN A 90 -6.86 -7.36 7.94
N HIS A 91 -5.92 -7.65 7.05
CA HIS A 91 -5.64 -9.03 6.66
C HIS A 91 -5.02 -9.84 7.82
N VAL A 92 -4.02 -9.32 8.53
CA VAL A 92 -3.44 -10.07 9.67
C VAL A 92 -4.48 -10.34 10.78
N MET A 93 -5.38 -9.38 11.05
CA MET A 93 -6.48 -9.59 11.99
C MET A 93 -7.48 -10.66 11.53
N ARG A 94 -7.77 -10.74 10.22
CA ARG A 94 -8.58 -11.84 9.64
C ARG A 94 -7.90 -13.19 9.84
N LEU A 95 -6.61 -13.27 9.50
CA LEU A 95 -5.82 -14.50 9.68
C LEU A 95 -5.78 -14.97 11.14
N ASP A 96 -5.64 -14.06 12.09
CA ASP A 96 -5.63 -14.37 13.52
C ASP A 96 -6.96 -14.93 14.01
N ARG A 97 -8.08 -14.46 13.44
CA ARG A 97 -9.45 -14.98 13.70
C ARG A 97 -9.76 -16.27 12.96
N GLY A 98 -8.84 -16.81 12.17
CA GLY A 98 -9.05 -18.00 11.35
C GLY A 98 -9.81 -17.75 10.04
N ASP A 99 -10.09 -16.51 9.67
CA ASP A 99 -10.73 -16.16 8.40
C ASP A 99 -9.74 -16.38 7.24
N ARG A 100 -10.10 -17.25 6.31
CA ARG A 100 -9.33 -17.64 5.12
C ARG A 100 -10.10 -17.33 3.83
N SER A 101 -11.12 -16.48 3.91
CA SER A 101 -11.95 -16.08 2.75
C SER A 101 -11.18 -15.26 1.71
N LEU A 102 -10.04 -14.68 2.11
CA LEU A 102 -9.16 -13.89 1.27
C LEU A 102 -7.74 -14.47 1.29
N VAL A 103 -7.08 -14.44 0.15
CA VAL A 103 -5.70 -14.93 -0.06
C VAL A 103 -4.81 -13.75 -0.44
N ALA A 104 -3.72 -13.56 0.28
CA ALA A 104 -2.77 -12.50 -0.01
C ALA A 104 -1.82 -12.88 -1.16
N ILE A 105 -1.65 -11.94 -2.09
CA ILE A 105 -0.65 -11.98 -3.15
C ILE A 105 0.43 -10.95 -2.78
N PRO A 106 1.73 -11.26 -2.88
CA PRO A 106 2.80 -10.37 -2.45
C PRO A 106 3.02 -9.20 -3.43
N ILE A 107 1.97 -8.43 -3.65
CA ILE A 107 1.94 -7.17 -4.39
C ILE A 107 1.56 -6.08 -3.42
N PHE A 108 2.39 -5.03 -3.32
CA PHE A 108 2.27 -3.97 -2.32
C PHE A 108 2.01 -2.61 -2.99
N PRO A 109 0.75 -2.27 -3.30
CA PRO A 109 0.40 -1.06 -4.05
C PRO A 109 0.76 0.24 -3.32
N LEU A 110 0.69 0.25 -1.99
CA LEU A 110 0.98 1.42 -1.17
C LEU A 110 2.14 1.14 -0.22
N ARG A 111 3.19 1.96 -0.34
CA ARG A 111 4.29 2.07 0.62
C ARG A 111 4.46 3.52 1.02
N ASN A 112 4.72 3.77 2.29
CA ASN A 112 4.91 5.12 2.80
C ASN A 112 5.65 5.14 4.14
N PHE A 113 6.62 6.01 4.28
CA PHE A 113 7.20 6.34 5.56
C PHE A 113 6.19 7.11 6.44
N THR A 114 6.44 7.18 7.74
CA THR A 114 5.47 7.70 8.71
C THR A 114 5.96 8.92 9.48
N ALA A 115 7.24 9.29 9.41
CA ALA A 115 7.77 10.42 10.16
C ALA A 115 7.12 11.76 9.75
N ARG A 116 6.84 11.94 8.46
CA ARG A 116 6.19 13.15 7.94
C ARG A 116 4.74 13.33 8.41
N ASP A 117 4.10 12.27 8.88
CA ASP A 117 2.67 12.20 9.18
C ASP A 117 2.35 12.46 10.66
N LEU A 118 3.35 12.89 11.44
CA LEU A 118 3.16 13.31 12.83
C LEU A 118 3.13 14.84 12.91
N TYR A 119 2.05 15.34 13.50
CA TYR A 119 1.75 16.78 13.59
C TYR A 119 1.58 17.21 15.03
N MET A 120 1.98 18.46 15.32
CA MET A 120 1.79 19.11 16.62
C MET A 120 1.32 20.56 16.43
N ARG A 121 0.84 21.18 17.49
CA ARG A 121 0.49 22.59 17.50
C ARG A 121 1.76 23.44 17.35
N LYS A 122 1.69 24.50 16.53
CA LYS A 122 2.80 25.47 16.38
C LYS A 122 3.14 26.11 17.73
N GLY A 123 4.41 26.14 18.07
CA GLY A 123 4.91 26.63 19.33
C GLY A 123 4.87 25.61 20.50
N ALA A 124 4.25 24.44 20.29
CA ALA A 124 4.40 23.34 21.23
C ALA A 124 5.81 22.72 21.12
N SER A 125 6.25 22.07 22.19
CA SER A 125 7.50 21.33 22.21
C SER A 125 7.25 19.94 22.83
N LEU A 126 7.75 18.93 22.14
CA LEU A 126 7.88 17.57 22.71
C LEU A 126 9.24 17.49 23.44
N ASN A 127 9.37 18.28 24.51
CA ASN A 127 10.62 18.52 25.23
C ASN A 127 11.41 17.24 25.51
N GLY A 128 12.71 17.27 25.20
CA GLY A 128 13.66 16.20 25.51
C GLY A 128 13.53 14.93 24.66
N GLY A 129 12.65 14.93 23.65
CA GLY A 129 12.52 13.82 22.71
C GLY A 129 11.76 12.62 23.25
N SER A 130 11.38 12.56 24.53
CA SER A 130 10.54 11.47 25.06
C SER A 130 9.06 11.73 24.82
N LEU A 131 8.36 10.68 24.36
CA LEU A 131 6.91 10.65 24.25
C LEU A 131 6.22 9.96 25.43
N ASP A 132 6.98 9.51 26.42
CA ASP A 132 6.42 8.88 27.62
C ASP A 132 5.50 9.86 28.36
N GLY A 133 4.29 9.41 28.69
CA GLY A 133 3.27 10.22 29.34
C GLY A 133 2.56 11.24 28.43
N ARG A 134 2.91 11.30 27.13
CA ARG A 134 2.25 12.16 26.16
C ARG A 134 0.93 11.57 25.68
N CYS A 135 0.03 12.47 25.25
CA CYS A 135 -1.24 12.11 24.67
C CYS A 135 -1.19 12.31 23.15
N ILE A 136 -1.32 11.23 22.38
CA ILE A 136 -1.24 11.26 20.91
C ILE A 136 -2.55 10.83 20.29
N GLY A 137 -3.10 11.67 19.43
CA GLY A 137 -4.24 11.34 18.58
C GLY A 137 -3.80 10.43 17.42
N ILE A 138 -4.61 9.42 17.11
CA ILE A 138 -4.35 8.50 16.00
C ILE A 138 -5.65 8.23 15.23
N TYR A 139 -5.60 8.34 13.90
CA TYR A 139 -6.80 8.26 13.06
C TYR A 139 -7.50 6.88 13.07
N SER A 140 -6.78 5.82 13.41
CA SER A 140 -7.29 4.45 13.49
C SER A 140 -6.29 3.58 14.24
N TRP A 141 -6.75 2.75 15.17
CA TRP A 141 -5.86 1.81 15.86
C TRP A 141 -5.40 0.66 14.96
N GLY A 142 -6.32 0.08 14.21
CA GLY A 142 -6.12 -1.11 13.38
C GLY A 142 -5.76 -0.81 11.91
N ALA A 143 -5.23 0.37 11.59
CA ALA A 143 -4.75 0.66 10.25
C ALA A 143 -3.27 0.29 10.08
N SER A 144 -2.87 -0.13 8.88
CA SER A 144 -1.47 -0.50 8.61
C SER A 144 -0.49 0.64 8.85
N GLY A 145 -0.85 1.87 8.46
CA GLY A 145 -0.02 3.05 8.73
C GLY A 145 0.17 3.29 10.23
N ALA A 146 -0.86 3.00 11.05
CA ALA A 146 -0.79 3.13 12.51
C ALA A 146 0.16 2.09 13.15
N VAL A 147 0.18 0.86 12.63
CA VAL A 147 1.15 -0.17 13.03
C VAL A 147 2.58 0.28 12.72
N TRP A 148 2.80 0.76 11.51
CA TRP A 148 4.11 1.27 11.10
C TRP A 148 4.55 2.51 11.88
N TYR A 149 3.60 3.39 12.20
CA TYR A 149 3.89 4.56 13.03
C TYR A 149 4.34 4.15 14.45
N ARG A 150 3.64 3.24 15.11
CA ARG A 150 4.04 2.75 16.44
C ARG A 150 5.37 1.98 16.37
N HIS A 151 5.61 1.21 15.28
CA HIS A 151 6.93 0.61 15.03
C HIS A 151 8.03 1.68 14.89
N PHE A 152 7.77 2.75 14.15
CA PHE A 152 8.71 3.87 14.00
C PHE A 152 9.01 4.56 15.34
N LEU A 153 8.01 4.75 16.20
CA LEU A 153 8.24 5.29 17.56
C LEU A 153 9.11 4.36 18.41
N ARG A 154 8.89 3.05 18.35
CA ARG A 154 9.75 2.06 19.02
C ARG A 154 11.19 2.09 18.50
N TYR A 155 11.36 2.25 17.19
CA TYR A 155 12.69 2.46 16.58
C TYR A 155 13.38 3.71 17.16
N LEU A 156 12.66 4.80 17.39
CA LEU A 156 13.18 6.01 18.04
C LEU A 156 13.47 5.84 19.54
N GLY A 157 13.17 4.67 20.11
CA GLY A 157 13.40 4.36 21.54
C GLY A 157 12.23 4.71 22.47
N HIS A 158 11.04 5.03 21.92
CA HIS A 158 9.86 5.33 22.74
C HIS A 158 9.12 4.06 23.15
N ASP A 159 8.67 4.05 24.42
CA ASP A 159 7.77 3.02 24.93
C ASP A 159 6.31 3.38 24.60
N THR A 160 5.78 2.75 23.54
CA THR A 160 4.42 3.03 23.07
C THR A 160 3.32 2.65 24.07
N THR A 161 3.64 1.87 25.12
CA THR A 161 2.69 1.52 26.19
C THR A 161 2.53 2.65 27.21
N LYS A 162 3.50 3.56 27.30
CA LYS A 162 3.46 4.75 28.16
C LYS A 162 2.83 5.97 27.50
N ILE A 163 2.47 5.86 26.22
CA ILE A 163 1.75 6.90 25.49
C ILE A 163 0.26 6.70 25.70
N THR A 164 -0.47 7.77 26.00
CA THR A 164 -1.93 7.78 25.95
C THR A 164 -2.39 8.00 24.52
N TRP A 165 -3.20 7.09 24.01
CA TRP A 165 -3.69 7.14 22.63
C TRP A 165 -5.15 7.53 22.57
N ILE A 166 -5.47 8.54 21.76
CA ILE A 166 -6.84 8.95 21.44
C ILE A 166 -7.16 8.59 20.00
N VAL A 167 -8.08 7.65 19.79
CA VAL A 167 -8.48 7.19 18.47
C VAL A 167 -9.67 8.00 17.96
N GLY A 168 -9.54 8.68 16.82
CA GLY A 168 -10.61 9.53 16.28
C GLY A 168 -10.34 10.01 14.87
N GLY A 169 -11.33 10.65 14.26
CA GLY A 169 -11.14 11.28 12.94
C GLY A 169 -10.25 12.51 13.01
N THR A 170 -9.41 12.71 12.00
CA THR A 170 -8.45 13.82 11.97
C THR A 170 -9.16 15.16 11.98
N ASP A 171 -10.09 15.40 11.06
CA ASP A 171 -10.75 16.70 10.87
C ASP A 171 -12.28 16.66 11.05
N GLY A 172 -12.80 15.56 11.55
CA GLY A 172 -14.22 15.39 11.84
C GLY A 172 -14.47 14.09 12.58
N PRO A 173 -15.62 13.94 13.22
CA PRO A 173 -15.99 12.72 13.92
C PRO A 173 -16.14 11.55 12.94
N VAL A 174 -15.60 10.40 13.29
CA VAL A 174 -15.76 9.14 12.53
C VAL A 174 -16.04 8.00 13.49
N ALA A 175 -16.71 6.96 13.00
CA ALA A 175 -16.78 5.71 13.74
C ALA A 175 -15.39 5.08 13.81
N VAL A 176 -14.92 4.78 15.01
CA VAL A 176 -13.58 4.21 15.23
C VAL A 176 -13.68 2.74 15.62
N VAL A 177 -12.75 1.95 15.12
CA VAL A 177 -12.56 0.57 15.56
C VAL A 177 -11.52 0.59 16.68
N MET A 178 -11.94 0.20 17.86
CA MET A 178 -11.09 0.12 19.04
C MET A 178 -10.38 -1.25 19.12
N PRO A 179 -9.26 -1.37 19.87
CA PRO A 179 -8.64 -2.66 20.11
C PRO A 179 -9.58 -3.59 20.89
N ASP A 180 -9.53 -4.88 20.55
CA ASP A 180 -10.27 -5.93 21.24
C ASP A 180 -9.32 -7.11 21.54
N PRO A 181 -8.98 -7.36 22.82
CA PRO A 181 -9.49 -6.70 24.06
C PRO A 181 -9.04 -5.23 24.17
N PRO A 182 -9.78 -4.43 24.96
CA PRO A 182 -9.42 -3.03 25.23
C PRO A 182 -8.02 -2.90 25.84
N LEU A 183 -7.27 -1.89 25.42
CA LEU A 183 -5.97 -1.54 25.98
C LEU A 183 -6.11 -0.38 26.96
N PRO A 184 -5.42 -0.39 28.11
CA PRO A 184 -5.64 0.58 29.19
C PRO A 184 -5.24 2.01 28.83
N ASN A 185 -4.32 2.16 27.87
CA ASN A 185 -3.81 3.44 27.40
C ASN A 185 -4.43 3.90 26.05
N VAL A 186 -5.52 3.25 25.61
CA VAL A 186 -6.19 3.56 24.32
C VAL A 186 -7.65 3.89 24.57
N SER A 187 -8.11 5.05 24.15
CA SER A 187 -9.50 5.48 24.26
C SER A 187 -9.98 6.16 22.96
N ALA A 188 -11.31 6.18 22.77
CA ALA A 188 -11.90 6.93 21.66
C ALA A 188 -11.89 8.44 21.97
N ALA A 189 -11.79 9.25 20.92
CA ALA A 189 -12.00 10.69 21.04
C ALA A 189 -13.40 11.00 21.56
N PRO A 190 -13.57 12.09 22.32
CA PRO A 190 -14.89 12.53 22.78
C PRO A 190 -15.87 12.68 21.62
N GLN A 191 -17.12 12.30 21.85
CA GLN A 191 -18.15 12.37 20.82
C GLN A 191 -18.26 13.78 20.22
N GLY A 192 -18.31 13.87 18.90
CA GLY A 192 -18.43 15.13 18.18
C GLY A 192 -17.11 15.90 18.00
N SER A 193 -15.98 15.44 18.60
CA SER A 193 -14.69 16.09 18.44
C SER A 193 -13.88 15.50 17.29
N SER A 194 -12.94 16.30 16.76
CA SER A 194 -11.88 15.84 15.85
C SER A 194 -10.52 15.87 16.55
N LEU A 195 -9.56 15.08 16.06
CA LEU A 195 -8.20 15.10 16.58
C LEU A 195 -7.53 16.46 16.36
N SER A 196 -7.82 17.15 15.26
CA SER A 196 -7.31 18.50 14.97
C SER A 196 -7.84 19.53 15.96
N ASP A 197 -9.11 19.43 16.37
CA ASP A 197 -9.68 20.34 17.37
C ASP A 197 -9.09 20.07 18.76
N LEU A 198 -8.93 18.80 19.14
CA LEU A 198 -8.28 18.42 20.39
C LEU A 198 -6.81 18.90 20.43
N LEU A 199 -6.08 18.81 19.32
CA LEU A 199 -4.70 19.30 19.20
C LEU A 199 -4.63 20.82 19.39
N LEU A 200 -5.50 21.58 18.73
CA LEU A 200 -5.52 23.03 18.82
C LEU A 200 -6.01 23.53 20.18
N ALA A 201 -6.88 22.77 20.84
CA ALA A 201 -7.32 23.04 22.20
C ALA A 201 -6.34 22.59 23.29
N ASP A 202 -5.13 22.13 22.92
CA ASP A 202 -4.10 21.64 23.86
C ASP A 202 -4.57 20.44 24.73
N LYS A 203 -5.47 19.62 24.21
CA LYS A 203 -5.96 18.40 24.87
C LYS A 203 -5.16 17.16 24.51
N ILE A 204 -4.43 17.20 23.41
CA ILE A 204 -3.48 16.18 22.99
C ILE A 204 -2.20 16.86 22.48
N ASP A 205 -1.06 16.19 22.66
CA ASP A 205 0.27 16.74 22.33
C ASP A 205 0.59 16.66 20.84
N ALA A 206 0.14 15.60 20.17
CA ALA A 206 0.40 15.37 18.74
C ALA A 206 -0.73 14.56 18.09
N VAL A 207 -0.76 14.55 16.75
CA VAL A 207 -1.67 13.74 15.93
C VAL A 207 -0.86 13.01 14.88
N TYR A 208 -1.07 11.69 14.79
CA TYR A 208 -0.65 10.91 13.63
C TYR A 208 -1.82 10.79 12.64
N SER A 209 -1.59 11.26 11.43
CA SER A 209 -2.55 11.15 10.32
C SER A 209 -1.82 11.05 8.98
N PRO A 210 -2.13 10.04 8.13
CA PRO A 210 -1.49 9.88 6.81
C PRO A 210 -1.92 10.96 5.80
N LEU A 211 -2.99 11.70 6.10
CA LEU A 211 -3.39 12.89 5.38
C LEU A 211 -3.13 14.10 6.27
N PRO A 212 -2.55 15.18 5.73
CA PRO A 212 -2.35 16.39 6.52
C PRO A 212 -3.68 16.89 7.08
N PRO A 213 -3.72 17.30 8.37
CA PRO A 213 -4.90 17.98 8.92
C PRO A 213 -5.29 19.20 8.08
N GLN A 214 -6.59 19.50 7.94
CA GLN A 214 -7.06 20.62 7.11
C GLN A 214 -6.45 21.97 7.49
N LYS A 215 -6.15 22.18 8.80
CA LYS A 215 -5.51 23.41 9.31
C LYS A 215 -3.97 23.37 9.22
N PHE A 216 -3.38 22.33 8.65
CA PHE A 216 -1.97 22.27 8.34
C PHE A 216 -1.70 23.07 7.04
N ASP A 217 -0.85 24.10 7.15
CA ASP A 217 -0.27 24.79 6.01
C ASP A 217 1.24 24.92 6.26
N ALA A 218 2.05 24.32 5.39
CA ALA A 218 3.48 24.20 5.57
C ALA A 218 4.14 25.59 5.84
N GLY A 219 4.63 25.75 7.07
CA GLY A 219 5.26 26.99 7.55
C GLY A 219 4.32 28.12 7.98
N ARG A 220 3.03 28.11 7.65
CA ARG A 220 2.08 29.21 7.91
C ARG A 220 0.96 28.86 8.87
N GLY A 221 0.48 27.62 8.86
CA GLY A 221 -0.66 27.17 9.67
C GLY A 221 -0.38 27.06 11.17
N PRO A 222 -1.43 26.85 11.98
CA PRO A 222 -1.32 26.62 13.42
C PRO A 222 -0.83 25.21 13.78
N ILE A 223 -0.81 24.30 12.81
CA ILE A 223 -0.32 22.92 12.95
C ILE A 223 0.97 22.79 12.13
N VAL A 224 1.98 22.15 12.71
CA VAL A 224 3.28 21.91 12.10
C VAL A 224 3.65 20.43 12.21
N ARG A 225 4.62 19.98 11.41
CA ARG A 225 5.19 18.62 11.57
C ARG A 225 6.08 18.55 12.80
N VAL A 226 6.02 17.44 13.50
CA VAL A 226 6.97 17.13 14.60
C VAL A 226 8.39 16.97 14.06
N PHE A 227 8.52 16.38 12.89
CA PHE A 227 9.80 16.24 12.17
C PHE A 227 9.80 17.15 10.94
N PRO A 228 10.28 18.41 11.06
CA PRO A 228 10.33 19.33 9.92
C PRO A 228 11.21 18.78 8.79
N ASP A 229 12.36 18.21 9.13
CA ASP A 229 13.24 17.48 8.21
C ASP A 229 12.96 15.97 8.26
N PHE A 230 11.71 15.61 7.97
CA PHE A 230 11.28 14.20 7.96
C PHE A 230 12.05 13.36 6.95
N ARG A 231 12.53 13.94 5.85
CA ARG A 231 13.31 13.24 4.82
C ARG A 231 14.58 12.62 5.42
N THR A 232 15.39 13.40 6.12
CA THR A 232 16.61 12.91 6.78
C THR A 232 16.29 11.85 7.83
N VAL A 233 15.21 12.03 8.59
CA VAL A 233 14.75 11.07 9.60
C VAL A 233 14.35 9.73 8.94
N GLU A 234 13.60 9.77 7.84
CA GLU A 234 13.16 8.59 7.11
C GLU A 234 14.31 7.88 6.39
N GLN A 235 15.27 8.61 5.84
CA GLN A 235 16.50 8.05 5.26
C GLN A 235 17.34 7.32 6.31
N LYS A 236 17.50 7.91 7.50
CA LYS A 236 18.19 7.24 8.62
C LYS A 236 17.46 5.96 9.04
N TYR A 237 16.14 6.06 9.24
CA TYR A 237 15.31 4.89 9.55
C TYR A 237 15.52 3.77 8.52
N TYR A 238 15.46 4.09 7.22
CA TYR A 238 15.67 3.10 6.17
C TYR A 238 17.08 2.52 6.17
N ALA A 239 18.11 3.36 6.34
CA ALA A 239 19.51 2.93 6.36
C ALA A 239 19.76 1.89 7.47
N GLU A 240 19.15 2.07 8.64
CA GLU A 240 19.33 1.23 9.82
C GLU A 240 18.40 -0.01 9.83
N THR A 241 17.17 0.13 9.34
CA THR A 241 16.16 -0.95 9.44
C THR A 241 15.93 -1.69 8.13
N ARG A 242 16.29 -1.10 6.99
CA ARG A 242 15.93 -1.56 5.64
C ARG A 242 14.42 -1.73 5.42
N CYS A 243 13.59 -1.07 6.23
CA CYS A 243 12.14 -1.08 6.09
C CYS A 243 11.65 0.12 5.27
N PHE A 244 11.08 -0.16 4.10
CA PHE A 244 10.19 0.79 3.41
C PHE A 244 8.76 0.31 3.57
N PRO A 245 7.96 0.94 4.46
CA PRO A 245 6.73 0.39 5.00
C PRO A 245 5.63 0.11 3.97
N PRO A 246 5.32 -1.16 3.61
CA PRO A 246 4.11 -1.48 2.87
C PRO A 246 2.90 -1.36 3.78
N GLN A 247 1.87 -0.67 3.30
CA GLN A 247 0.63 -0.50 4.06
C GLN A 247 -0.49 -1.37 3.50
N HIS A 248 -0.47 -1.61 2.19
CA HIS A 248 -1.48 -2.39 1.50
C HIS A 248 -0.88 -3.58 0.75
N VAL A 249 -1.72 -4.55 0.53
CA VAL A 249 -1.42 -5.79 -0.19
C VAL A 249 -2.58 -6.11 -1.12
N ILE A 250 -2.34 -6.82 -2.22
CA ILE A 250 -3.41 -7.36 -3.04
C ILE A 250 -3.96 -8.64 -2.41
N LEU A 251 -5.27 -8.70 -2.25
CA LEU A 251 -6.01 -9.89 -1.80
C LEU A 251 -6.85 -10.41 -2.95
N LEU A 252 -6.90 -11.74 -3.11
CA LEU A 252 -7.88 -12.43 -3.93
C LEU A 252 -8.93 -13.10 -3.04
N ARG A 253 -10.17 -13.13 -3.48
CA ARG A 253 -11.20 -13.95 -2.85
C ARG A 253 -10.83 -15.42 -2.96
N ARG A 254 -11.13 -16.20 -1.95
CA ARG A 254 -10.87 -17.65 -1.91
C ARG A 254 -11.42 -18.34 -3.16
N GLN A 255 -12.65 -18.04 -3.54
CA GLN A 255 -13.28 -18.61 -4.72
C GLN A 255 -12.50 -18.29 -6.02
N SER A 256 -11.96 -17.10 -6.16
CA SER A 256 -11.17 -16.69 -7.33
C SER A 256 -9.79 -17.34 -7.32
N TRP A 257 -9.18 -17.44 -6.14
CA TRP A 257 -7.94 -18.16 -5.93
C TRP A 257 -8.03 -19.63 -6.30
N ASP A 258 -9.06 -20.32 -5.81
CA ASP A 258 -9.21 -21.78 -5.98
C ASP A 258 -9.45 -22.19 -7.44
N ARG A 259 -9.89 -21.25 -8.30
CA ARG A 259 -10.04 -21.50 -9.75
C ARG A 259 -8.69 -21.66 -10.48
N ASP A 260 -7.71 -20.84 -10.13
CA ASP A 260 -6.36 -20.87 -10.72
C ASP A 260 -5.34 -20.17 -9.80
N PRO A 261 -4.74 -20.88 -8.83
CA PRO A 261 -3.71 -20.32 -7.96
C PRO A 261 -2.47 -19.79 -8.70
N SER A 262 -2.18 -20.33 -9.89
CA SER A 262 -1.01 -19.94 -10.68
C SER A 262 -1.08 -18.49 -11.21
N VAL A 263 -2.28 -17.88 -11.21
CA VAL A 263 -2.48 -16.48 -11.60
C VAL A 263 -1.67 -15.51 -10.71
N ALA A 264 -1.44 -15.87 -9.46
CA ALA A 264 -0.76 -15.01 -8.51
C ALA A 264 0.67 -14.64 -8.94
N ARG A 265 1.46 -15.61 -9.42
CA ARG A 265 2.81 -15.35 -9.92
C ARG A 265 2.77 -14.42 -11.13
N ARG A 266 1.85 -14.68 -12.06
CA ARG A 266 1.68 -13.85 -13.26
C ARG A 266 1.24 -12.41 -12.94
N LEU A 267 0.46 -12.23 -11.86
CA LEU A 267 0.13 -10.90 -11.35
C LEU A 267 1.39 -10.22 -10.78
N VAL A 268 2.16 -10.89 -9.92
CA VAL A 268 3.40 -10.32 -9.36
C VAL A 268 4.32 -9.85 -10.48
N ASP A 269 4.57 -10.69 -11.47
CA ASP A 269 5.44 -10.37 -12.61
C ASP A 269 4.94 -9.16 -13.42
N ALA A 270 3.62 -9.03 -13.60
CA ALA A 270 3.05 -7.89 -14.31
C ALA A 270 3.18 -6.59 -13.51
N PHE A 271 2.93 -6.64 -12.20
CA PHE A 271 3.06 -5.47 -11.34
C PHE A 271 4.52 -5.01 -11.22
N ASP A 272 5.49 -5.93 -11.11
CA ASP A 272 6.92 -5.59 -11.14
C ASP A 272 7.34 -4.95 -12.47
N LYS A 273 6.82 -5.46 -13.61
CA LYS A 273 7.05 -4.83 -14.93
C LYS A 273 6.48 -3.41 -15.00
N ALA A 274 5.30 -3.18 -14.42
CA ALA A 274 4.68 -1.85 -14.40
C ALA A 274 5.49 -0.86 -13.55
N GLU A 275 5.97 -1.28 -12.37
CA GLU A 275 6.85 -0.47 -11.53
C GLU A 275 8.16 -0.14 -12.25
N THR A 276 8.81 -1.12 -12.85
CA THR A 276 10.06 -0.91 -13.61
C THR A 276 9.88 0.08 -14.75
N ALA A 277 8.77 -0.01 -15.48
CA ALA A 277 8.45 0.92 -16.55
C ALA A 277 8.22 2.35 -16.02
N PHE A 278 7.50 2.47 -14.91
CA PHE A 278 7.27 3.76 -14.25
C PHE A 278 8.57 4.39 -13.74
N GLU A 279 9.41 3.65 -13.02
CA GLU A 279 10.69 4.12 -12.50
C GLU A 279 11.63 4.59 -13.63
N ALA A 280 11.69 3.84 -14.72
CA ALA A 280 12.46 4.25 -15.89
C ALA A 280 11.98 5.59 -16.48
N GLY A 281 10.65 5.78 -16.56
CA GLY A 281 10.05 7.02 -17.07
C GLY A 281 10.36 8.23 -16.20
N GLN A 282 10.38 8.08 -14.88
CA GLN A 282 10.62 9.18 -13.95
C GLN A 282 12.02 9.81 -14.05
N ARG A 283 12.99 9.08 -14.59
CA ARG A 283 14.37 9.59 -14.77
C ARG A 283 14.48 10.61 -15.92
N TYR A 284 13.51 10.65 -16.81
CA TYR A 284 13.57 11.50 -18.00
C TYR A 284 12.65 12.72 -17.94
N PHE A 285 11.51 12.62 -17.24
CA PHE A 285 10.50 13.66 -17.23
C PHE A 285 10.00 14.00 -15.83
N PRO A 286 9.97 15.29 -15.43
CA PRO A 286 9.46 15.71 -14.13
C PRO A 286 7.92 15.78 -14.16
N TYR A 287 7.23 14.68 -13.95
CA TYR A 287 5.76 14.60 -14.02
C TYR A 287 5.04 15.30 -12.86
N ASN A 288 5.62 15.31 -11.65
CA ASN A 288 4.93 15.72 -10.43
C ASN A 288 5.50 16.99 -9.79
N SER A 289 6.76 17.32 -10.07
CA SER A 289 7.47 18.46 -9.44
C SER A 289 8.65 18.88 -10.32
N PRO A 290 8.98 20.18 -10.37
CA PRO A 290 10.20 20.65 -11.04
C PRO A 290 11.49 19.97 -10.55
N TRP A 291 11.51 19.54 -9.29
CA TRP A 291 12.66 18.88 -8.64
C TRP A 291 12.52 17.35 -8.58
N GLN A 292 11.60 16.77 -9.34
CA GLN A 292 11.36 15.32 -9.29
C GLN A 292 12.61 14.51 -9.61
N ILE A 293 13.40 14.91 -10.61
CA ILE A 293 14.58 14.14 -11.03
C ILE A 293 15.57 14.02 -9.89
N GLU A 294 15.90 15.13 -9.21
CA GLU A 294 16.78 15.13 -8.03
C GLU A 294 16.21 14.24 -6.91
N THR A 295 14.90 14.31 -6.67
CA THR A 295 14.21 13.46 -5.68
C THR A 295 14.30 11.97 -6.01
N VAL A 296 14.16 11.61 -7.29
CA VAL A 296 14.30 10.23 -7.76
C VAL A 296 15.75 9.75 -7.64
N GLU A 297 16.72 10.55 -8.05
CA GLU A 297 18.15 10.22 -7.93
C GLU A 297 18.57 10.04 -6.47
N GLU A 298 18.06 10.86 -5.58
CA GLU A 298 18.29 10.72 -4.14
C GLU A 298 17.68 9.42 -3.60
N ALA A 299 16.44 9.10 -3.96
CA ALA A 299 15.79 7.86 -3.56
C ALA A 299 16.57 6.62 -4.06
N LEU A 300 17.02 6.65 -5.32
CA LEU A 300 17.86 5.59 -5.89
C LEU A 300 19.19 5.42 -5.16
N ARG A 301 19.84 6.53 -4.78
CA ARG A 301 21.10 6.49 -4.05
C ARG A 301 20.94 5.92 -2.64
N VAL A 302 19.84 6.25 -1.96
CA VAL A 302 19.57 5.81 -0.57
C VAL A 302 18.97 4.42 -0.52
N MET A 303 18.02 4.12 -1.39
CA MET A 303 17.16 2.93 -1.30
C MET A 303 17.48 1.87 -2.36
N GLY A 304 18.15 2.25 -3.45
CA GLY A 304 18.33 1.40 -4.63
C GLY A 304 17.15 1.44 -5.59
N ALA A 305 17.31 0.78 -6.75
CA ALA A 305 16.32 0.79 -7.83
C ALA A 305 15.05 -0.03 -7.53
N ASP A 306 15.13 -0.97 -6.57
CA ASP A 306 14.10 -1.96 -6.30
C ASP A 306 13.22 -1.61 -5.07
N CYS A 307 13.17 -0.36 -4.64
CA CYS A 307 12.49 0.00 -3.39
C CYS A 307 10.98 -0.28 -3.41
N TYR A 308 10.37 -0.30 -4.59
CA TYR A 308 8.96 -0.65 -4.78
C TYR A 308 8.73 -2.11 -5.24
N ALA A 309 9.78 -2.93 -5.35
CA ALA A 309 9.65 -4.29 -5.85
C ALA A 309 8.59 -5.11 -5.09
N HIS A 310 7.87 -5.93 -5.85
CA HIS A 310 6.89 -6.88 -5.33
C HIS A 310 7.54 -8.25 -5.06
N GLY A 311 6.75 -9.27 -4.77
CA GLY A 311 7.22 -10.62 -4.45
C GLY A 311 7.63 -10.81 -2.99
N LEU A 312 7.82 -12.07 -2.58
CA LEU A 312 8.11 -12.42 -1.19
C LEU A 312 9.57 -12.24 -0.82
N GLU A 313 10.48 -12.63 -1.70
CA GLU A 313 11.91 -12.69 -1.39
C GLU A 313 12.44 -11.34 -0.89
N LYS A 314 12.16 -10.27 -1.64
CA LYS A 314 12.59 -8.91 -1.31
C LYS A 314 11.82 -8.28 -0.13
N ASN A 315 10.67 -8.84 0.23
CA ASN A 315 9.75 -8.23 1.19
C ASN A 315 9.57 -9.03 2.49
N ARG A 316 10.18 -10.22 2.61
CA ARG A 316 10.01 -11.08 3.79
C ARG A 316 10.34 -10.35 5.09
N HIS A 317 11.50 -9.71 5.18
CA HIS A 317 11.91 -8.95 6.37
C HIS A 317 10.90 -7.88 6.77
N VAL A 318 10.42 -7.11 5.81
CA VAL A 318 9.49 -6.00 6.06
C VAL A 318 8.11 -6.51 6.48
N VAL A 319 7.65 -7.65 5.92
CA VAL A 319 6.38 -8.27 6.32
C VAL A 319 6.48 -8.90 7.72
N ASP A 320 7.60 -9.56 8.05
CA ASP A 320 7.83 -10.08 9.39
C ASP A 320 7.86 -8.95 10.43
N THR A 321 8.52 -7.82 10.11
CA THR A 321 8.54 -6.61 10.95
C THR A 321 7.12 -6.06 11.16
N PHE A 322 6.31 -6.01 10.10
CA PHE A 322 4.91 -5.59 10.21
C PHE A 322 4.08 -6.51 11.10
N CYS A 323 4.18 -7.81 10.90
CA CYS A 323 3.44 -8.81 11.69
C CYS A 323 3.83 -8.76 13.17
N GLN A 324 5.13 -8.60 13.45
CA GLN A 324 5.62 -8.40 14.82
C GLN A 324 5.05 -7.10 15.43
N GLY A 325 5.03 -6.01 14.68
CA GLY A 325 4.42 -4.75 15.10
C GLY A 325 2.93 -4.90 15.40
N ALA A 326 2.18 -5.58 14.54
CA ALA A 326 0.75 -5.85 14.75
C ALA A 326 0.49 -6.65 16.02
N PHE A 327 1.32 -7.65 16.34
CA PHE A 327 1.26 -8.41 17.58
C PHE A 327 1.57 -7.53 18.81
N GLN A 328 2.65 -6.74 18.77
CA GLN A 328 3.01 -5.81 19.85
C GLN A 328 1.92 -4.76 20.13
N ASP A 329 1.15 -4.40 19.11
CA ASP A 329 0.04 -3.45 19.18
C ASP A 329 -1.29 -4.10 19.63
N GLY A 330 -1.31 -5.40 19.93
CA GLY A 330 -2.49 -6.14 20.34
C GLY A 330 -3.53 -6.37 19.23
N LEU A 331 -3.13 -6.29 17.95
CA LEU A 331 -4.02 -6.57 16.82
C LEU A 331 -4.16 -8.07 16.54
N THR A 332 -3.22 -8.87 17.01
CA THR A 332 -3.24 -10.34 16.88
C THR A 332 -2.88 -10.99 18.20
N LYS A 333 -3.41 -12.18 18.45
CA LYS A 333 -3.16 -12.97 19.68
C LYS A 333 -1.82 -13.69 19.63
N ARG A 334 -1.27 -13.89 18.45
CA ARG A 334 0.04 -14.51 18.22
C ARG A 334 0.87 -13.70 17.23
N ALA A 335 2.19 -13.79 17.33
CA ALA A 335 3.08 -13.22 16.35
C ALA A 335 3.00 -14.04 15.05
N LEU A 336 2.29 -13.51 14.05
CA LEU A 336 2.27 -14.07 12.71
C LEU A 336 3.61 -13.76 12.02
N ARG A 337 3.93 -14.54 10.99
CA ARG A 337 5.11 -14.35 10.15
C ARG A 337 4.70 -14.26 8.67
N THR A 338 5.64 -13.93 7.82
CA THR A 338 5.45 -13.90 6.36
C THR A 338 4.84 -15.22 5.85
N ASP A 339 5.28 -16.35 6.39
CA ASP A 339 4.77 -17.67 5.98
C ASP A 339 3.31 -17.90 6.39
N ASP A 340 2.85 -17.33 7.50
CA ASP A 340 1.43 -17.32 7.87
C ASP A 340 0.64 -16.37 6.97
N PHE A 341 1.20 -15.18 6.69
CA PHE A 341 0.54 -14.13 5.93
C PHE A 341 0.29 -14.54 4.47
N PHE A 342 1.24 -15.27 3.86
CA PHE A 342 1.20 -15.72 2.47
C PHE A 342 1.13 -17.24 2.33
N ALA A 343 0.54 -17.95 3.32
CA ALA A 343 0.56 -19.42 3.37
C ALA A 343 0.01 -20.10 2.11
N ASP A 344 -1.08 -19.57 1.54
CA ASP A 344 -1.68 -20.13 0.33
C ASP A 344 -0.80 -19.86 -0.91
N PHE A 345 -0.25 -18.64 -1.02
CA PHE A 345 0.66 -18.29 -2.10
C PHE A 345 1.91 -19.17 -2.11
N LEU A 346 2.51 -19.42 -0.94
CA LEU A 346 3.69 -20.28 -0.80
C LEU A 346 3.41 -21.74 -1.20
N LYS A 347 2.21 -22.25 -0.95
CA LYS A 347 1.82 -23.60 -1.38
C LYS A 347 1.62 -23.73 -2.88
N ALA A 348 1.42 -22.63 -3.59
CA ALA A 348 1.20 -22.60 -5.03
C ALA A 348 2.47 -22.31 -5.84
N LEU A 349 3.62 -22.08 -5.18
CA LEU A 349 4.94 -21.95 -5.80
C LEU A 349 5.53 -23.28 -6.19
#